data_1302a27a1fa882c551c02445f7ea0e63
#
_entry.id   1302a27a1fa882c551c02445f7ea0e63
#
_cell.length_a   1.000
_cell.length_b   1.000
_cell.length_c   1.000
_cell.angle_alpha   90.00
_cell.angle_beta   90.00
_cell.angle_gamma   90.00
#
_symmetry.space_group_name_H-M   'P 1'
#
loop_
_entity.id
_entity.type
_entity.pdbx_description
1 polymer ?
#
loop_
_entity_poly.entity_id
_entity_poly.type
_entity_poly.pdbx_seq_one_letter_code
_entity_poly.pdbx_strand_id
1 'polypeptide(L)'
;MPNWHEVFSEIQTMQAQGANAQTNAQTLVRKKYLTLLHQHTNRNLIAYYSGWLSKGSVFLSDINDEDKNGFMTTIHKLDRKLGLDLILHTPGGGIAATQSIVTYLQKMFGNDIRAFVPQISMSAGTIVACCCKEIWMGKESNLGPIDPQLAGIPAHGVVQEFKRAVREIKRDPAKIVLWQKIIGQYRPTFLGQCENAIKWSNEFVEQQLKAGMFASRPDRAGRAKRVTKALSNYPANKSHDRHFDNDACKKMGLTIMDLESDPVLQDLVLTVHHCYMNLLMNTLAYKIIENQNGIALIKNVQAPAPAK
;
A
#
# COMPACT_ATOMS: atom_id res chain seq x y z
N MET A 1 16.03 -19.46 1.23
CA MET A 1 14.96 -18.59 1.75
C MET A 1 14.73 -18.93 3.20
N PRO A 2 15.06 -18.04 4.13
CA PRO A 2 14.54 -18.20 5.49
C PRO A 2 13.01 -18.14 5.37
N ASN A 3 12.39 -19.30 5.49
CA ASN A 3 10.96 -19.40 5.45
C ASN A 3 10.38 -18.90 6.79
N TRP A 4 9.07 -18.77 6.85
CA TRP A 4 8.35 -18.40 8.06
C TRP A 4 8.82 -19.19 9.31
N HIS A 5 9.07 -20.48 9.14
CA HIS A 5 9.47 -21.38 10.24
C HIS A 5 10.88 -21.05 10.78
N GLU A 6 11.83 -20.70 9.92
CA GLU A 6 13.20 -20.35 10.34
C GLU A 6 13.23 -19.03 11.09
N VAL A 7 12.50 -18.00 10.63
CA VAL A 7 12.33 -16.73 11.36
C VAL A 7 11.69 -16.98 12.73
N PHE A 8 10.65 -17.80 12.79
CA PHE A 8 10.01 -18.16 14.04
C PHE A 8 10.93 -18.91 14.99
N SER A 9 11.69 -19.89 14.50
CA SER A 9 12.69 -20.63 15.27
C SER A 9 13.82 -19.73 15.80
N GLU A 10 14.26 -18.76 15.01
CA GLU A 10 15.26 -17.78 15.46
C GLU A 10 14.72 -16.92 16.61
N ILE A 11 13.47 -16.45 16.49
CA ILE A 11 12.80 -15.71 17.56
C ILE A 11 12.70 -16.55 18.83
N GLN A 12 12.28 -17.82 18.75
CA GLN A 12 12.19 -18.73 19.90
C GLN A 12 13.54 -18.98 20.54
N THR A 13 14.58 -19.18 19.73
CA THR A 13 15.97 -19.39 20.23
C THR A 13 16.45 -18.17 21.01
N MET A 14 16.23 -16.96 20.49
CA MET A 14 16.58 -15.73 21.21
C MET A 14 15.78 -15.54 22.50
N GLN A 15 14.52 -15.95 22.51
CA GLN A 15 13.69 -15.93 23.74
C GLN A 15 14.25 -16.86 24.81
N ALA A 16 14.65 -18.08 24.41
CA ALA A 16 15.23 -19.10 25.32
C ALA A 16 16.58 -18.68 25.89
N GLN A 17 17.35 -17.86 25.17
CA GLN A 17 18.65 -17.34 25.59
C GLN A 17 18.58 -16.17 26.60
N GLY A 18 17.41 -15.86 27.13
CA GLY A 18 17.24 -14.86 28.20
C GLY A 18 16.88 -13.46 27.74
N ALA A 19 16.43 -13.28 26.50
CA ALA A 19 15.76 -12.06 26.10
C ALA A 19 14.47 -11.91 26.92
N ASN A 20 14.47 -11.01 27.87
CA ASN A 20 13.30 -10.70 28.71
C ASN A 20 12.17 -10.18 27.82
N ALA A 21 11.11 -10.97 27.70
CA ALA A 21 9.87 -10.75 26.96
C ALA A 21 9.94 -10.97 25.44
N GLN A 22 8.91 -11.61 24.94
CA GLN A 22 8.65 -11.95 23.52
C GLN A 22 8.85 -10.76 22.56
N THR A 23 8.51 -9.56 23.00
CA THR A 23 8.64 -8.31 22.24
C THR A 23 10.10 -7.95 21.94
N ASN A 24 11.03 -8.31 22.83
CA ASN A 24 12.44 -7.96 22.65
C ASN A 24 13.12 -8.85 21.59
N ALA A 25 12.88 -10.18 21.61
CA ALA A 25 13.42 -11.10 20.62
C ALA A 25 12.91 -10.79 19.20
N GLN A 26 11.61 -10.56 19.04
CA GLN A 26 11.05 -10.16 17.76
C GLN A 26 11.64 -8.84 17.24
N THR A 27 11.89 -7.88 18.13
CA THR A 27 12.53 -6.61 17.76
C THR A 27 13.97 -6.81 17.32
N LEU A 28 14.73 -7.64 18.02
CA LEU A 28 16.14 -7.93 17.71
C LEU A 28 16.28 -8.65 16.35
N VAL A 29 15.48 -9.69 16.11
CA VAL A 29 15.48 -10.42 14.83
C VAL A 29 15.09 -9.51 13.68
N ARG A 30 14.02 -8.73 13.83
CA ARG A 30 13.56 -7.78 12.82
C ARG A 30 14.63 -6.73 12.50
N LYS A 31 15.23 -6.13 13.53
CA LYS A 31 16.32 -5.15 13.36
C LYS A 31 17.53 -5.75 12.67
N LYS A 32 17.92 -6.99 12.99
CA LYS A 32 18.99 -7.71 12.31
C LYS A 32 18.77 -7.75 10.80
N TYR A 33 17.60 -8.22 10.35
CA TYR A 33 17.30 -8.36 8.93
C TYR A 33 17.09 -7.03 8.21
N LEU A 34 16.52 -6.02 8.88
CA LEU A 34 16.47 -4.65 8.34
C LEU A 34 17.89 -4.07 8.13
N THR A 35 18.81 -4.33 9.08
CA THR A 35 20.21 -3.89 8.96
C THR A 35 20.92 -4.61 7.81
N LEU A 36 20.73 -5.93 7.67
CA LEU A 36 21.30 -6.70 6.56
C LEU A 36 20.80 -6.24 5.20
N LEU A 37 19.50 -5.98 5.09
CA LEU A 37 18.90 -5.45 3.86
C LEU A 37 19.44 -4.06 3.53
N HIS A 38 19.54 -3.17 4.52
CA HIS A 38 20.18 -1.85 4.36
C HIS A 38 21.63 -1.97 3.88
N GLN A 39 22.42 -2.87 4.46
CA GLN A 39 23.82 -3.11 4.07
C GLN A 39 23.94 -3.63 2.63
N HIS A 40 23.03 -4.54 2.22
CA HIS A 40 23.00 -5.07 0.86
C HIS A 40 22.65 -4.01 -0.19
N THR A 41 21.67 -3.16 0.09
CA THR A 41 21.23 -2.13 -0.86
C THR A 41 22.02 -0.82 -0.78
N ASN A 42 22.73 -0.59 0.35
CA ASN A 42 23.37 0.67 0.70
C ASN A 42 22.42 1.89 0.60
N ARG A 43 21.13 1.70 0.94
CA ARG A 43 20.08 2.71 0.89
C ARG A 43 19.32 2.78 2.20
N ASN A 44 18.72 3.94 2.52
CA ASN A 44 17.79 4.00 3.64
C ASN A 44 16.64 3.04 3.42
N LEU A 45 16.17 2.43 4.49
CA LEU A 45 15.08 1.46 4.47
C LEU A 45 13.98 1.91 5.43
N ILE A 46 12.74 1.96 4.96
CA ILE A 46 11.55 2.12 5.79
C ILE A 46 10.55 1.04 5.42
N ALA A 47 10.09 0.30 6.43
CA ALA A 47 9.06 -0.70 6.30
C ALA A 47 7.73 -0.13 6.80
N TYR A 48 6.70 -0.16 5.97
CA TYR A 48 5.32 0.19 6.30
C TYR A 48 4.46 -1.07 6.25
N TYR A 49 4.00 -1.51 7.39
CA TYR A 49 3.20 -2.73 7.53
C TYR A 49 1.89 -2.50 8.26
N SER A 50 0.80 -2.96 7.67
CA SER A 50 -0.53 -3.05 8.27
C SER A 50 -0.90 -4.51 8.51
N GLY A 51 -1.61 -4.78 9.62
CA GLY A 51 -1.97 -6.12 10.07
C GLY A 51 -3.42 -6.55 9.73
N TRP A 52 -4.04 -5.97 8.71
CA TRP A 52 -5.44 -6.25 8.37
C TRP A 52 -5.72 -7.73 8.05
N LEU A 53 -4.74 -8.46 7.53
CA LEU A 53 -4.88 -9.90 7.25
C LEU A 53 -5.03 -10.75 8.51
N SER A 54 -4.41 -10.35 9.61
CA SER A 54 -4.46 -11.06 10.89
C SER A 54 -5.39 -10.41 11.91
N LYS A 55 -5.81 -9.17 11.68
CA LYS A 55 -6.60 -8.34 12.60
C LYS A 55 -7.76 -7.66 11.88
N GLY A 56 -8.52 -8.44 11.11
CA GLY A 56 -9.56 -7.96 10.18
C GLY A 56 -10.64 -7.02 10.74
N SER A 57 -10.78 -6.92 12.05
CA SER A 57 -11.72 -6.00 12.71
C SER A 57 -11.10 -4.69 13.19
N VAL A 58 -9.82 -4.43 12.92
CA VAL A 58 -9.15 -3.20 13.38
C VAL A 58 -9.39 -2.07 12.38
N PHE A 59 -10.18 -1.09 12.80
CA PHE A 59 -10.67 0.03 12.01
C PHE A 59 -9.59 1.00 11.46
N LEU A 60 -8.34 0.94 11.92
CA LEU A 60 -7.27 1.90 11.61
C LEU A 60 -6.05 1.26 10.94
N SER A 61 -6.24 0.09 10.33
CA SER A 61 -5.17 -0.60 9.60
C SER A 61 -4.86 0.02 8.23
N ASP A 62 -5.75 0.85 7.69
CA ASP A 62 -5.62 1.59 6.45
C ASP A 62 -4.67 2.79 6.56
N ILE A 63 -4.18 3.29 5.40
CA ILE A 63 -3.35 4.50 5.32
C ILE A 63 -4.18 5.71 5.76
N ASN A 64 -3.70 6.43 6.79
CA ASN A 64 -4.35 7.60 7.35
C ASN A 64 -3.35 8.69 7.76
N ASP A 65 -3.85 9.86 8.19
CA ASP A 65 -3.02 11.03 8.47
C ASP A 65 -2.01 10.82 9.62
N GLU A 66 -2.30 9.92 10.56
CA GLU A 66 -1.37 9.62 11.67
C GLU A 66 -0.10 8.90 11.19
N ASP A 67 -0.14 8.20 10.05
CA ASP A 67 0.99 7.49 9.50
C ASP A 67 2.13 8.45 9.13
N LYS A 68 1.79 9.71 8.84
CA LYS A 68 2.80 10.74 8.59
C LYS A 68 3.72 10.97 9.79
N ASN A 69 3.21 10.85 11.03
CA ASN A 69 4.04 10.93 12.24
C ASN A 69 5.06 9.78 12.29
N GLY A 70 4.65 8.58 11.84
CA GLY A 70 5.55 7.44 11.72
C GLY A 70 6.68 7.70 10.71
N PHE A 71 6.35 8.24 9.53
CA PHE A 71 7.37 8.62 8.56
C PHE A 71 8.26 9.75 9.06
N MET A 72 7.73 10.77 9.75
CA MET A 72 8.55 11.83 10.35
C MET A 72 9.52 11.26 11.38
N THR A 73 9.08 10.34 12.22
CA THR A 73 9.91 9.68 13.23
C THR A 73 11.00 8.83 12.60
N THR A 74 10.66 8.02 11.60
CA THR A 74 11.59 7.08 10.96
C THR A 74 12.60 7.75 10.03
N ILE A 75 12.28 8.91 9.45
CA ILE A 75 13.18 9.68 8.57
C ILE A 75 14.17 10.53 9.37
N HIS A 76 13.85 10.83 10.64
CA HIS A 76 14.71 11.69 11.46
C HIS A 76 16.14 11.13 11.55
N LYS A 77 17.14 11.98 11.26
CA LYS A 77 18.58 11.66 11.24
C LYS A 77 19.03 10.65 10.17
N LEU A 78 18.20 10.25 9.20
CA LEU A 78 18.68 9.47 8.05
C LEU A 78 19.47 10.36 7.08
N ASP A 79 20.54 9.81 6.49
CA ASP A 79 21.23 10.46 5.37
C ASP A 79 20.37 10.35 4.10
N ARG A 80 19.72 11.43 3.75
CA ARG A 80 18.78 11.47 2.60
C ARG A 80 19.44 11.28 1.25
N LYS A 81 20.78 11.43 1.15
CA LYS A 81 21.54 11.22 -0.09
C LYS A 81 21.57 9.75 -0.51
N LEU A 82 21.35 8.83 0.41
CA LEU A 82 21.28 7.40 0.13
C LEU A 82 19.96 6.98 -0.55
N GLY A 83 19.01 7.91 -0.76
CA GLY A 83 17.69 7.57 -1.26
C GLY A 83 16.88 6.75 -0.27
N LEU A 84 15.76 6.16 -0.72
CA LEU A 84 14.84 5.38 0.14
C LEU A 84 14.39 4.10 -0.57
N ASP A 85 14.47 2.99 0.15
CA ASP A 85 13.79 1.72 -0.14
C ASP A 85 12.59 1.61 0.79
N LEU A 86 11.39 1.63 0.22
CA LEU A 86 10.12 1.61 0.95
C LEU A 86 9.46 0.25 0.79
N ILE A 87 9.42 -0.55 1.87
CA ILE A 87 8.70 -1.82 1.88
C ILE A 87 7.23 -1.55 2.23
N LEU A 88 6.32 -2.04 1.39
CA LEU A 88 4.89 -1.78 1.50
C LEU A 88 4.10 -3.07 1.70
N HIS A 89 3.31 -3.13 2.78
CA HIS A 89 2.31 -4.15 3.02
C HIS A 89 1.06 -3.50 3.63
N THR A 90 0.00 -3.29 2.81
CA THR A 90 -1.13 -2.45 3.21
C THR A 90 -2.39 -2.75 2.39
N PRO A 91 -3.59 -2.63 2.99
CA PRO A 91 -4.87 -2.69 2.27
C PRO A 91 -5.13 -1.44 1.43
N GLY A 92 -4.36 -0.36 1.64
CA GLY A 92 -4.63 0.97 1.11
C GLY A 92 -5.20 1.91 2.15
N GLY A 93 -6.01 2.90 1.74
CA GLY A 93 -6.61 3.87 2.66
C GLY A 93 -6.96 5.21 2.01
N GLY A 94 -6.93 6.28 2.79
CA GLY A 94 -7.36 7.61 2.37
C GLY A 94 -6.45 8.26 1.33
N ILE A 95 -7.01 8.75 0.22
CA ILE A 95 -6.24 9.41 -0.84
C ILE A 95 -5.57 10.69 -0.34
N ALA A 96 -6.21 11.47 0.53
CA ALA A 96 -5.65 12.70 1.09
C ALA A 96 -4.40 12.42 1.94
N ALA A 97 -4.48 11.43 2.85
CA ALA A 97 -3.36 10.98 3.65
C ALA A 97 -2.22 10.45 2.77
N THR A 98 -2.57 9.64 1.76
CA THR A 98 -1.61 9.10 0.79
C THR A 98 -0.86 10.20 0.06
N GLN A 99 -1.56 11.19 -0.48
CA GLN A 99 -0.95 12.35 -1.14
C GLN A 99 -0.04 13.13 -0.20
N SER A 100 -0.48 13.33 1.04
CA SER A 100 0.29 14.03 2.07
C SER A 100 1.60 13.31 2.41
N ILE A 101 1.55 11.97 2.56
CA ILE A 101 2.70 11.11 2.83
C ILE A 101 3.67 11.12 1.64
N VAL A 102 3.16 10.85 0.43
CA VAL A 102 3.98 10.83 -0.80
C VAL A 102 4.69 12.17 -1.00
N THR A 103 3.97 13.28 -0.87
CA THR A 103 4.56 14.62 -0.99
C THR A 103 5.69 14.84 0.04
N TYR A 104 5.49 14.35 1.27
CA TYR A 104 6.51 14.43 2.31
C TYR A 104 7.73 13.58 1.97
N LEU A 105 7.55 12.34 1.57
CA LEU A 105 8.65 11.44 1.17
C LEU A 105 9.46 12.03 0.00
N GLN A 106 8.79 12.57 -1.00
CA GLN A 106 9.44 13.21 -2.15
C GLN A 106 10.20 14.49 -1.77
N LYS A 107 9.71 15.28 -0.81
CA LYS A 107 10.46 16.42 -0.26
C LYS A 107 11.72 15.99 0.48
N MET A 108 11.73 14.77 1.05
CA MET A 108 12.88 14.25 1.80
C MET A 108 13.92 13.57 0.90
N PHE A 109 13.49 12.80 -0.10
CA PHE A 109 14.36 11.95 -0.91
C PHE A 109 14.33 12.25 -2.42
N GLY A 110 13.57 13.28 -2.85
CA GLY A 110 13.35 13.53 -4.29
C GLY A 110 12.63 12.37 -4.95
N ASN A 111 13.06 12.05 -6.17
CA ASN A 111 12.55 10.90 -6.92
C ASN A 111 13.32 9.60 -6.64
N ASP A 112 14.32 9.63 -5.74
CA ASP A 112 15.13 8.43 -5.44
C ASP A 112 14.49 7.56 -4.37
N ILE A 113 13.26 7.11 -4.65
CA ILE A 113 12.49 6.20 -3.83
C ILE A 113 12.16 4.96 -4.66
N ARG A 114 12.48 3.76 -4.12
CA ARG A 114 12.06 2.46 -4.68
C ARG A 114 11.00 1.83 -3.80
N ALA A 115 9.97 1.24 -4.39
CA ALA A 115 8.97 0.48 -3.64
C ALA A 115 9.32 -1.01 -3.68
N PHE A 116 9.22 -1.68 -2.55
CA PHE A 116 9.29 -3.14 -2.43
C PHE A 116 7.95 -3.66 -1.97
N VAL A 117 7.36 -4.57 -2.73
CA VAL A 117 6.07 -5.19 -2.40
C VAL A 117 6.30 -6.69 -2.21
N PRO A 118 6.61 -7.14 -0.99
CA PRO A 118 6.94 -8.55 -0.76
C PRO A 118 5.75 -9.49 -0.94
N GLN A 119 4.53 -9.02 -0.68
CA GLN A 119 3.31 -9.81 -0.84
C GLN A 119 2.18 -8.97 -1.46
N ILE A 120 1.71 -7.93 -0.78
CA ILE A 120 0.49 -7.24 -1.22
C ILE A 120 0.48 -5.76 -0.80
N SER A 121 0.18 -4.88 -1.76
CA SER A 121 -0.03 -3.45 -1.52
C SER A 121 -1.20 -2.97 -2.37
N MET A 122 -2.39 -2.79 -1.73
CA MET A 122 -3.64 -2.55 -2.42
C MET A 122 -4.03 -1.07 -2.46
N SER A 123 -4.86 -0.69 -3.43
CA SER A 123 -5.54 0.62 -3.47
C SER A 123 -4.57 1.80 -3.31
N ALA A 124 -4.69 2.58 -2.22
CA ALA A 124 -3.76 3.67 -1.91
C ALA A 124 -2.30 3.19 -1.76
N GLY A 125 -2.06 1.94 -1.36
CA GLY A 125 -0.73 1.33 -1.35
C GLY A 125 -0.15 1.17 -2.77
N THR A 126 -0.99 0.79 -3.75
CA THR A 126 -0.62 0.82 -5.18
C THR A 126 -0.27 2.24 -5.63
N ILE A 127 -1.03 3.25 -5.17
CA ILE A 127 -0.74 4.66 -5.48
C ILE A 127 0.64 5.05 -4.94
N VAL A 128 0.98 4.69 -3.68
CA VAL A 128 2.31 4.96 -3.12
C VAL A 128 3.40 4.30 -3.97
N ALA A 129 3.22 3.03 -4.36
CA ALA A 129 4.18 2.33 -5.21
C ALA A 129 4.36 3.00 -6.58
N CYS A 130 3.27 3.48 -7.21
CA CYS A 130 3.31 4.23 -8.46
C CYS A 130 4.04 5.58 -8.35
N CYS A 131 4.16 6.14 -7.14
CA CYS A 131 4.88 7.39 -6.89
C CYS A 131 6.41 7.19 -6.73
N CYS A 132 6.88 5.95 -6.73
CA CYS A 132 8.29 5.59 -6.67
C CYS A 132 8.90 5.49 -8.06
N LYS A 133 10.24 5.55 -8.17
CA LYS A 133 10.93 5.44 -9.48
C LYS A 133 10.79 4.07 -10.13
N GLU A 134 10.68 3.02 -9.31
CA GLU A 134 10.51 1.63 -9.72
C GLU A 134 9.88 0.82 -8.59
N ILE A 135 9.28 -0.32 -8.94
CA ILE A 135 8.63 -1.23 -8.00
C ILE A 135 9.29 -2.60 -8.10
N TRP A 136 9.77 -3.11 -6.97
CA TRP A 136 10.33 -4.45 -6.84
C TRP A 136 9.26 -5.42 -6.39
N MET A 137 8.99 -6.43 -7.21
CA MET A 137 7.95 -7.45 -6.98
C MET A 137 8.52 -8.85 -7.27
N GLY A 138 8.18 -9.81 -6.43
CA GLY A 138 8.37 -11.24 -6.69
C GLY A 138 7.14 -11.87 -7.34
N LYS A 139 7.20 -13.18 -7.59
CA LYS A 139 6.08 -13.97 -8.14
C LYS A 139 4.87 -14.03 -7.22
N GLU A 140 5.11 -13.89 -5.91
CA GLU A 140 4.12 -13.86 -4.84
C GLU A 140 3.50 -12.47 -4.63
N SER A 141 4.05 -11.44 -5.28
CA SER A 141 3.68 -10.05 -5.04
C SER A 141 2.45 -9.61 -5.82
N ASN A 142 1.64 -8.76 -5.21
CA ASN A 142 0.44 -8.22 -5.83
C ASN A 142 0.26 -6.73 -5.55
N LEU A 143 -0.19 -6.00 -6.56
CA LEU A 143 -0.81 -4.69 -6.44
C LEU A 143 -2.32 -4.80 -6.66
N GLY A 144 -3.06 -3.72 -6.39
CA GLY A 144 -4.50 -3.66 -6.60
C GLY A 144 -4.96 -2.48 -7.45
N PRO A 145 -6.26 -2.43 -7.80
CA PRO A 145 -6.88 -1.29 -8.43
C PRO A 145 -6.77 -0.01 -7.59
N ILE A 146 -6.81 1.13 -8.26
CA ILE A 146 -6.77 2.46 -7.62
C ILE A 146 -8.13 3.18 -7.69
N ASP A 147 -9.20 2.46 -8.04
CA ASP A 147 -10.56 3.01 -8.10
C ASP A 147 -11.03 3.41 -6.69
N PRO A 148 -11.49 4.67 -6.50
CA PRO A 148 -11.85 5.16 -5.17
C PRO A 148 -13.09 4.46 -4.62
N GLN A 149 -13.05 4.18 -3.31
CA GLN A 149 -14.18 3.72 -2.51
C GLN A 149 -14.64 4.86 -1.60
N LEU A 150 -15.94 5.15 -1.57
CA LEU A 150 -16.54 6.11 -0.65
C LEU A 150 -17.48 5.36 0.30
N ALA A 151 -17.11 5.28 1.58
CA ALA A 151 -17.82 4.48 2.58
C ALA A 151 -18.05 3.02 2.15
N GLY A 152 -17.04 2.39 1.53
CA GLY A 152 -17.10 1.02 1.02
C GLY A 152 -17.86 0.87 -0.31
N ILE A 153 -18.36 1.95 -0.91
CA ILE A 153 -19.10 1.92 -2.18
C ILE A 153 -18.15 2.33 -3.32
N PRO A 154 -18.02 1.52 -4.40
CA PRO A 154 -17.20 1.87 -5.55
C PRO A 154 -17.70 3.12 -6.25
N ALA A 155 -16.93 4.22 -6.28
CA ALA A 155 -17.31 5.48 -6.88
C ALA A 155 -17.65 5.34 -8.38
N HIS A 156 -16.89 4.51 -9.10
CA HIS A 156 -17.19 4.19 -10.50
C HIS A 156 -18.52 3.45 -10.66
N GLY A 157 -18.87 2.56 -9.73
CA GLY A 157 -20.15 1.84 -9.73
C GLY A 157 -21.32 2.80 -9.65
N VAL A 158 -21.26 3.76 -8.71
CA VAL A 158 -22.28 4.80 -8.56
C VAL A 158 -22.45 5.62 -9.84
N VAL A 159 -21.34 6.14 -10.38
CA VAL A 159 -21.38 6.94 -11.63
C VAL A 159 -22.00 6.14 -12.80
N GLN A 160 -21.65 4.85 -12.90
CA GLN A 160 -22.20 3.97 -13.94
C GLN A 160 -23.70 3.69 -13.73
N GLU A 161 -24.14 3.52 -12.50
CA GLU A 161 -25.56 3.30 -12.19
C GLU A 161 -26.42 4.50 -12.58
N PHE A 162 -25.99 5.73 -12.25
CA PHE A 162 -26.69 6.94 -12.72
C PHE A 162 -26.71 7.03 -14.25
N LYS A 163 -25.60 6.76 -14.93
CA LYS A 163 -25.57 6.72 -16.41
C LYS A 163 -26.46 5.63 -16.99
N ARG A 164 -26.57 4.49 -16.32
CA ARG A 164 -27.47 3.39 -16.69
C ARG A 164 -28.93 3.80 -16.54
N ALA A 165 -29.29 4.45 -15.42
CA ALA A 165 -30.63 4.97 -15.17
C ALA A 165 -31.09 5.88 -16.31
N VAL A 166 -30.26 6.87 -16.67
CA VAL A 166 -30.59 7.81 -17.77
C VAL A 166 -30.77 7.07 -19.10
N ARG A 167 -29.93 6.09 -19.42
CA ARG A 167 -30.07 5.32 -20.67
C ARG A 167 -31.32 4.46 -20.70
N GLU A 168 -31.63 3.77 -19.59
CA GLU A 168 -32.79 2.88 -19.52
C GLU A 168 -34.11 3.66 -19.54
N ILE A 169 -34.19 4.79 -18.83
CA ILE A 169 -35.39 5.66 -18.85
C ILE A 169 -35.60 6.27 -20.25
N LYS A 170 -34.53 6.69 -20.94
CA LYS A 170 -34.66 7.20 -22.32
C LYS A 170 -35.18 6.12 -23.28
N ARG A 171 -34.83 4.85 -23.06
CA ARG A 171 -35.30 3.75 -23.90
C ARG A 171 -36.67 3.25 -23.53
N ASP A 172 -37.02 3.30 -22.26
CA ASP A 172 -38.30 2.82 -21.71
C ASP A 172 -38.70 3.72 -20.53
N PRO A 173 -39.55 4.74 -20.79
CA PRO A 173 -40.04 5.68 -19.78
C PRO A 173 -40.76 5.03 -18.59
N ALA A 174 -41.32 3.82 -18.75
CA ALA A 174 -41.97 3.12 -17.64
C ALA A 174 -41.01 2.75 -16.50
N LYS A 175 -39.71 2.69 -16.78
CA LYS A 175 -38.67 2.43 -15.78
C LYS A 175 -38.38 3.57 -14.81
N ILE A 176 -38.96 4.75 -15.03
CA ILE A 176 -38.74 5.92 -14.18
C ILE A 176 -39.08 5.64 -12.70
N VAL A 177 -40.18 4.93 -12.47
CA VAL A 177 -40.64 4.59 -11.11
C VAL A 177 -39.62 3.68 -10.38
N LEU A 178 -39.06 2.72 -11.09
CA LEU A 178 -38.01 1.82 -10.55
C LEU A 178 -36.74 2.63 -10.21
N TRP A 179 -36.27 3.44 -11.15
CA TRP A 179 -35.06 4.20 -10.98
C TRP A 179 -35.19 5.32 -9.95
N GLN A 180 -36.34 5.95 -9.79
CA GLN A 180 -36.58 6.88 -8.70
C GLN A 180 -36.38 6.25 -7.33
N LYS A 181 -36.81 4.99 -7.16
CA LYS A 181 -36.64 4.25 -5.92
C LYS A 181 -35.16 3.90 -5.64
N ILE A 182 -34.41 3.51 -6.67
CA ILE A 182 -32.98 3.17 -6.55
C ILE A 182 -32.16 4.45 -6.29
N ILE A 183 -32.33 5.46 -7.13
CA ILE A 183 -31.57 6.72 -7.01
C ILE A 183 -31.91 7.46 -5.71
N GLY A 184 -33.14 7.34 -5.22
CA GLY A 184 -33.58 7.92 -3.95
C GLY A 184 -32.85 7.35 -2.70
N GLN A 185 -32.11 6.25 -2.83
CA GLN A 185 -31.25 5.72 -1.74
C GLN A 185 -29.92 6.48 -1.61
N TYR A 186 -29.53 7.25 -2.63
CA TYR A 186 -28.29 8.01 -2.59
C TYR A 186 -28.50 9.38 -1.95
N ARG A 187 -27.53 9.78 -1.13
CA ARG A 187 -27.56 11.12 -0.52
C ARG A 187 -27.34 12.20 -1.60
N PRO A 188 -27.93 13.38 -1.43
CA PRO A 188 -27.60 14.54 -2.25
C PRO A 188 -26.08 14.76 -2.28
N THR A 189 -25.54 15.22 -3.41
CA THR A 189 -24.10 15.45 -3.68
C THR A 189 -23.23 14.20 -3.79
N PHE A 190 -23.71 12.99 -3.45
CA PHE A 190 -22.89 11.78 -3.43
C PHE A 190 -22.32 11.42 -4.82
N LEU A 191 -23.12 11.59 -5.89
CA LEU A 191 -22.65 11.41 -7.27
C LEU A 191 -21.47 12.33 -7.58
N GLY A 192 -21.58 13.62 -7.26
CA GLY A 192 -20.50 14.58 -7.46
C GLY A 192 -19.25 14.27 -6.63
N GLN A 193 -19.43 13.75 -5.40
CA GLN A 193 -18.30 13.27 -4.59
C GLN A 193 -17.60 12.09 -5.26
N CYS A 194 -18.33 11.15 -5.84
CA CYS A 194 -17.78 10.02 -6.59
C CYS A 194 -16.97 10.49 -7.81
N GLU A 195 -17.53 11.41 -8.61
CA GLU A 195 -16.86 11.98 -9.78
C GLU A 195 -15.57 12.71 -9.40
N ASN A 196 -15.61 13.52 -8.34
CA ASN A 196 -14.43 14.23 -7.82
C ASN A 196 -13.37 13.28 -7.31
N ALA A 197 -13.73 12.23 -6.57
CA ALA A 197 -12.79 11.25 -6.06
C ALA A 197 -12.08 10.50 -7.20
N ILE A 198 -12.82 10.09 -8.24
CA ILE A 198 -12.27 9.44 -9.43
C ILE A 198 -11.29 10.38 -10.14
N LYS A 199 -11.69 11.62 -10.37
CA LYS A 199 -10.86 12.62 -11.03
C LYS A 199 -9.58 12.87 -10.24
N TRP A 200 -9.68 13.13 -8.94
CA TRP A 200 -8.55 13.41 -8.06
C TRP A 200 -7.55 12.24 -8.02
N SER A 201 -8.02 11.01 -7.80
CA SER A 201 -7.15 9.83 -7.79
C SER A 201 -6.39 9.67 -9.11
N ASN A 202 -7.08 9.79 -10.24
CA ASN A 202 -6.48 9.64 -11.56
C ASN A 202 -5.47 10.76 -11.87
N GLU A 203 -5.80 12.01 -11.59
CA GLU A 203 -4.91 13.15 -11.80
C GLU A 203 -3.65 13.04 -10.95
N PHE A 204 -3.80 12.66 -9.69
CA PHE A 204 -2.67 12.49 -8.78
C PHE A 204 -1.71 11.41 -9.28
N VAL A 205 -2.22 10.20 -9.57
CA VAL A 205 -1.38 9.09 -10.03
C VAL A 205 -0.71 9.43 -11.38
N GLU A 206 -1.45 10.03 -12.31
CA GLU A 206 -0.89 10.41 -13.60
C GLU A 206 0.23 11.44 -13.46
N GLN A 207 0.06 12.45 -12.60
CA GLN A 207 1.10 13.45 -12.31
C GLN A 207 2.33 12.81 -11.68
N GLN A 208 2.16 11.92 -10.71
CA GLN A 208 3.25 11.24 -10.02
C GLN A 208 4.04 10.32 -10.95
N LEU A 209 3.37 9.53 -11.79
CA LEU A 209 4.04 8.70 -12.78
C LEU A 209 4.87 9.52 -13.78
N LYS A 210 4.35 10.68 -14.22
CA LYS A 210 5.09 11.59 -15.12
C LYS A 210 6.32 12.21 -14.46
N ALA A 211 6.21 12.59 -13.20
CA ALA A 211 7.27 13.28 -12.47
C ALA A 211 8.32 12.33 -11.87
N GLY A 212 7.94 11.08 -11.58
CA GLY A 212 8.76 10.05 -10.95
C GLY A 212 9.16 8.95 -11.92
N MET A 213 8.40 7.85 -11.92
CA MET A 213 8.72 6.59 -12.63
C MET A 213 9.04 6.77 -14.12
N PHE A 214 8.40 7.72 -14.80
CA PHE A 214 8.58 7.96 -16.24
C PHE A 214 9.28 9.29 -16.55
N ALA A 215 9.85 9.98 -15.56
CA ALA A 215 10.41 11.32 -15.73
C ALA A 215 11.42 11.46 -16.89
N SER A 216 12.28 10.45 -17.08
CA SER A 216 13.31 10.42 -18.14
C SER A 216 12.80 9.97 -19.52
N ARG A 217 11.52 9.58 -19.66
CA ARG A 217 10.99 9.02 -20.91
C ARG A 217 10.35 10.10 -21.79
N PRO A 218 10.59 10.10 -23.10
CA PRO A 218 9.95 11.06 -24.02
C PRO A 218 8.42 10.84 -24.09
N ASP A 219 7.93 9.60 -23.95
CA ASP A 219 6.51 9.22 -24.01
C ASP A 219 5.80 9.25 -22.63
N ARG A 220 6.42 9.88 -21.62
CA ARG A 220 5.97 9.86 -20.22
C ARG A 220 4.48 10.17 -20.01
N ALA A 221 3.94 11.15 -20.75
CA ALA A 221 2.54 11.56 -20.61
C ALA A 221 1.57 10.46 -21.09
N GLY A 222 1.82 9.90 -22.27
CA GLY A 222 1.00 8.82 -22.83
C GLY A 222 1.09 7.53 -21.99
N ARG A 223 2.29 7.21 -21.49
CA ARG A 223 2.49 6.04 -20.63
C ARG A 223 1.78 6.22 -19.30
N ALA A 224 1.94 7.34 -18.62
CA ALA A 224 1.25 7.63 -17.35
C ALA A 224 -0.27 7.50 -17.50
N LYS A 225 -0.85 8.11 -18.54
CA LYS A 225 -2.28 8.02 -18.84
C LYS A 225 -2.75 6.57 -19.08
N ARG A 226 -1.97 5.76 -19.82
CA ARG A 226 -2.31 4.33 -20.05
C ARG A 226 -2.31 3.54 -18.74
N VAL A 227 -1.26 3.69 -17.92
CA VAL A 227 -1.13 2.98 -16.64
C VAL A 227 -2.25 3.38 -15.70
N THR A 228 -2.49 4.69 -15.50
CA THR A 228 -3.57 5.19 -14.65
C THR A 228 -4.91 4.64 -15.10
N LYS A 229 -5.21 4.68 -16.42
CA LYS A 229 -6.45 4.12 -16.97
C LYS A 229 -6.57 2.62 -16.71
N ALA A 230 -5.49 1.85 -16.82
CA ALA A 230 -5.53 0.41 -16.58
C ALA A 230 -5.81 0.09 -15.10
N LEU A 231 -5.13 0.78 -14.18
CA LEU A 231 -5.30 0.60 -12.74
C LEU A 231 -6.68 1.05 -12.23
N SER A 232 -7.28 2.08 -12.84
CA SER A 232 -8.60 2.64 -12.46
C SER A 232 -9.78 2.08 -13.26
N ASN A 233 -9.56 1.10 -14.15
CA ASN A 233 -10.59 0.57 -15.04
C ASN A 233 -11.55 -0.37 -14.31
N TYR A 234 -12.47 0.19 -13.54
CA TYR A 234 -13.45 -0.56 -12.76
C TYR A 234 -14.21 -1.65 -13.56
N PRO A 235 -14.72 -1.40 -14.80
CA PRO A 235 -15.39 -2.44 -15.57
C PRO A 235 -14.50 -3.64 -15.93
N ALA A 236 -13.24 -3.40 -16.24
CA ALA A 236 -12.29 -4.46 -16.58
C ALA A 236 -11.75 -5.16 -15.33
N ASN A 237 -11.59 -4.42 -14.23
CA ASN A 237 -11.12 -4.95 -12.97
C ASN A 237 -12.17 -5.79 -12.26
N LYS A 238 -13.47 -5.50 -12.50
CA LYS A 238 -14.65 -6.19 -11.93
C LYS A 238 -14.82 -6.05 -10.41
N SER A 239 -13.73 -5.99 -9.67
CA SER A 239 -13.72 -5.82 -8.22
C SER A 239 -12.55 -4.95 -7.78
N HIS A 240 -12.72 -4.21 -6.70
CA HIS A 240 -11.66 -3.47 -6.03
C HIS A 240 -10.60 -4.40 -5.39
N ASP A 241 -11.00 -5.62 -5.04
CA ASP A 241 -10.13 -6.63 -4.42
C ASP A 241 -9.30 -7.41 -5.44
N ARG A 242 -9.34 -7.03 -6.73
CA ARG A 242 -8.56 -7.72 -7.76
C ARG A 242 -7.07 -7.57 -7.52
N HIS A 243 -6.37 -8.69 -7.56
CA HIS A 243 -4.91 -8.72 -7.48
C HIS A 243 -4.29 -8.63 -8.88
N PHE A 244 -3.28 -7.78 -9.02
CA PHE A 244 -2.42 -7.67 -10.18
C PHE A 244 -1.05 -8.21 -9.82
N ASP A 245 -0.70 -9.34 -10.39
CA ASP A 245 0.62 -9.93 -10.26
C ASP A 245 1.70 -9.11 -11.00
N ASN A 246 2.94 -9.50 -10.86
CA ASN A 246 4.10 -8.89 -11.50
C ASN A 246 3.91 -8.75 -13.02
N ASP A 247 3.47 -9.82 -13.71
CA ASP A 247 3.30 -9.82 -15.15
C ASP A 247 2.18 -8.89 -15.62
N ALA A 248 1.07 -8.84 -14.89
CA ALA A 248 -0.02 -7.91 -15.17
C ALA A 248 0.45 -6.46 -15.01
N CYS A 249 1.22 -6.15 -13.96
CA CYS A 249 1.78 -4.83 -13.72
C CYS A 249 2.75 -4.40 -14.85
N LYS A 250 3.62 -5.30 -15.31
CA LYS A 250 4.50 -5.08 -16.47
C LYS A 250 3.69 -4.81 -17.75
N LYS A 251 2.65 -5.62 -18.02
CA LYS A 251 1.76 -5.44 -19.18
C LYS A 251 1.02 -4.11 -19.15
N MET A 252 0.63 -3.61 -17.98
CA MET A 252 0.05 -2.27 -17.82
C MET A 252 1.07 -1.16 -18.15
N GLY A 253 2.37 -1.45 -18.06
CA GLY A 253 3.46 -0.52 -18.40
C GLY A 253 4.15 0.10 -17.18
N LEU A 254 3.93 -0.40 -15.97
CA LEU A 254 4.71 -0.04 -14.78
C LEU A 254 6.17 -0.48 -14.93
N THR A 255 7.08 0.23 -14.29
CA THR A 255 8.49 -0.16 -14.17
C THR A 255 8.63 -1.13 -13.02
N ILE A 256 8.52 -2.42 -13.33
CA ILE A 256 8.64 -3.51 -12.37
C ILE A 256 10.01 -4.16 -12.49
N MET A 257 10.67 -4.30 -11.36
CA MET A 257 11.92 -5.04 -11.19
C MET A 257 11.60 -6.38 -10.50
N ASP A 258 12.16 -7.47 -11.04
CA ASP A 258 11.94 -8.81 -10.49
C ASP A 258 12.84 -9.01 -9.26
N LEU A 259 12.27 -9.35 -8.12
CA LEU A 259 13.04 -9.70 -6.92
C LEU A 259 13.93 -10.91 -7.17
N GLU A 260 13.50 -11.85 -8.01
CA GLU A 260 14.25 -13.04 -8.40
C GLU A 260 15.54 -12.71 -9.19
N SER A 261 15.69 -11.50 -9.70
CA SER A 261 16.91 -11.07 -10.39
C SER A 261 18.12 -10.92 -9.46
N ASP A 262 17.87 -10.75 -8.15
CA ASP A 262 18.88 -10.76 -7.08
C ASP A 262 18.42 -11.69 -5.96
N PRO A 263 18.91 -12.94 -5.93
CA PRO A 263 18.46 -13.92 -4.94
C PRO A 263 18.75 -13.51 -3.48
N VAL A 264 19.83 -12.75 -3.24
CA VAL A 264 20.16 -12.26 -1.90
C VAL A 264 19.17 -11.18 -1.47
N LEU A 265 18.87 -10.24 -2.36
CA LEU A 265 17.86 -9.20 -2.13
C LEU A 265 16.48 -9.82 -1.86
N GLN A 266 16.07 -10.78 -2.69
CA GLN A 266 14.80 -11.50 -2.52
C GLN A 266 14.72 -12.15 -1.15
N ASP A 267 15.77 -12.90 -0.75
CA ASP A 267 15.85 -13.56 0.55
C ASP A 267 15.71 -12.59 1.71
N LEU A 268 16.43 -11.47 1.65
CA LEU A 268 16.36 -10.43 2.69
C LEU A 268 15.00 -9.76 2.77
N VAL A 269 14.40 -9.40 1.63
CA VAL A 269 13.07 -8.77 1.56
C VAL A 269 11.99 -9.69 2.12
N LEU A 270 12.00 -10.97 1.73
CA LEU A 270 11.03 -11.95 2.22
C LEU A 270 11.25 -12.30 3.70
N THR A 271 12.49 -12.34 4.16
CA THR A 271 12.78 -12.54 5.58
C THR A 271 12.28 -11.38 6.43
N VAL A 272 12.52 -10.15 6.00
CA VAL A 272 11.96 -8.93 6.63
C VAL A 272 10.44 -9.02 6.65
N HIS A 273 9.81 -9.42 5.54
CA HIS A 273 8.37 -9.61 5.48
C HIS A 273 7.87 -10.62 6.51
N HIS A 274 8.51 -11.78 6.62
CA HIS A 274 8.13 -12.80 7.60
C HIS A 274 8.30 -12.32 9.05
N CYS A 275 9.32 -11.50 9.34
CA CYS A 275 9.48 -10.88 10.67
C CYS A 275 8.27 -10.00 11.03
N TYR A 276 7.81 -9.16 10.08
CA TYR A 276 6.65 -8.29 10.31
C TYR A 276 5.35 -9.08 10.42
N MET A 277 5.14 -10.06 9.56
CA MET A 277 3.94 -10.89 9.62
C MET A 277 3.86 -11.66 10.95
N ASN A 278 5.00 -12.20 11.42
CA ASN A 278 5.08 -12.85 12.73
C ASN A 278 4.72 -11.88 13.87
N LEU A 279 5.28 -10.66 13.85
CA LEU A 279 4.94 -9.63 14.83
C LEU A 279 3.44 -9.31 14.83
N LEU A 280 2.88 -9.03 13.66
CA LEU A 280 1.47 -8.64 13.52
C LEU A 280 0.50 -9.77 13.91
N MET A 281 0.87 -11.03 13.70
CA MET A 281 0.05 -12.18 14.10
C MET A 281 0.10 -12.44 15.59
N ASN A 282 1.27 -12.34 16.21
CA ASN A 282 1.53 -12.84 17.57
C ASN A 282 1.56 -11.75 18.65
N THR A 283 1.31 -10.48 18.30
CA THR A 283 1.27 -9.36 19.26
C THR A 283 0.01 -8.53 19.08
N LEU A 284 -0.16 -7.51 19.92
CA LEU A 284 -1.26 -6.54 19.79
C LEU A 284 -1.00 -5.49 18.68
N ALA A 285 0.18 -5.48 18.07
CA ALA A 285 0.51 -4.55 17.01
C ALA A 285 -0.40 -4.76 15.80
N TYR A 286 -0.99 -3.67 15.29
CA TYR A 286 -1.79 -3.69 14.06
C TYR A 286 -1.20 -2.84 12.94
N LYS A 287 -0.25 -1.97 13.27
CA LYS A 287 0.48 -1.18 12.28
C LYS A 287 1.88 -0.86 12.79
N ILE A 288 2.85 -0.89 11.88
CA ILE A 288 4.23 -0.53 12.20
C ILE A 288 4.87 0.21 11.02
N ILE A 289 5.56 1.31 11.33
CA ILE A 289 6.42 2.05 10.41
C ILE A 289 7.79 2.10 11.07
N GLU A 290 8.80 1.49 10.46
CA GLU A 290 10.11 1.26 11.08
C GLU A 290 11.25 1.42 10.09
N ASN A 291 12.39 2.00 10.52
CA ASN A 291 13.58 2.12 9.69
C ASN A 291 14.66 1.08 10.06
N GLN A 292 15.72 1.00 9.25
CA GLN A 292 16.86 0.09 9.46
C GLN A 292 17.58 0.23 10.81
N ASN A 293 17.42 1.35 11.49
CA ASN A 293 18.02 1.59 12.81
C ASN A 293 17.16 1.08 13.97
N GLY A 294 15.98 0.53 13.67
CA GLY A 294 14.99 0.09 14.66
C GLY A 294 14.19 1.22 15.29
N ILE A 295 14.20 2.42 14.66
CA ILE A 295 13.32 3.52 15.07
C ILE A 295 11.94 3.27 14.45
N ALA A 296 10.92 3.16 15.30
CA ALA A 296 9.60 2.73 14.88
C ALA A 296 8.47 3.54 15.52
N LEU A 297 7.36 3.70 14.77
CA LEU A 297 6.03 3.95 15.30
C LEU A 297 5.25 2.65 15.22
N ILE A 298 4.85 2.11 16.39
CA ILE A 298 4.04 0.89 16.49
C ILE A 298 2.69 1.25 17.08
N LYS A 299 1.61 0.87 16.40
CA LYS A 299 0.24 1.03 16.89
C LYS A 299 -0.31 -0.31 17.35
N ASN A 300 -0.85 -0.33 18.56
CA ASN A 300 -1.39 -1.53 19.19
C ASN A 300 -2.90 -1.42 19.38
N VAL A 301 -3.59 -2.55 19.23
CA VAL A 301 -4.98 -2.69 19.68
C VAL A 301 -5.01 -2.53 21.20
N GLN A 302 -5.98 -1.79 21.73
CA GLN A 302 -6.17 -1.73 23.16
C GLN A 302 -6.60 -3.12 23.67
N ALA A 303 -5.91 -3.63 24.67
CA ALA A 303 -6.36 -4.83 25.36
C ALA A 303 -7.76 -4.56 25.96
N PRO A 304 -8.70 -5.51 25.88
CA PRO A 304 -9.97 -5.36 26.58
C PRO A 304 -9.68 -5.11 28.06
N ALA A 305 -10.38 -4.11 28.65
CA ALA A 305 -10.28 -3.87 30.09
C ALA A 305 -10.61 -5.16 30.83
N PRO A 306 -9.86 -5.53 31.87
CA PRO A 306 -10.22 -6.70 32.69
C PRO A 306 -11.66 -6.54 33.15
N ALA A 307 -12.47 -7.58 32.94
CA ALA A 307 -13.84 -7.62 33.46
C ALA A 307 -13.79 -7.38 34.98
N LYS A 308 -14.49 -6.34 35.42
CA LYS A 308 -14.63 -6.04 36.86
C LYS A 308 -15.46 -7.08 37.55
#